data_5c8812c3f74924283dcdce6aa8b78911
#
_entry.id   5c8812c3f74924283dcdce6aa8b78911
#
_cell.length_a   1.000
_cell.length_b   1.000
_cell.length_c   1.000
_cell.angle_alpha   90.00
_cell.angle_beta   90.00
_cell.angle_gamma   90.00
#
_symmetry.space_group_name_H-M   'P 1'
#
loop_
_entity.id
_entity.type
_entity.pdbx_description
1 polymer ?
#
loop_
_entity_poly.entity_id
_entity_poly.type
_entity_poly.pdbx_seq_one_letter_code
_entity_poly.pdbx_strand_id
1 'polypeptide(L)'
;MTLIKTATLLIAALLIPGFASAGHHEKGNHMMLAAQPGQVMVVYHWPCADADAGLALLKALIAYERDASPYPYSAAPALHEDGAVVSVDVHGSTESMNKAMAWQAADTQWQSQFAVMAAACGSADDLFSHVLTMQ
;
A
#
# COMPACT_ATOMS: atom_id res chain seq x y z
N MET A 1 25.92 7.31 -73.25
CA MET A 1 25.23 8.57 -72.99
C MET A 1 24.07 8.19 -71.99
N THR A 2 24.30 8.38 -70.72
CA THR A 2 23.30 8.00 -69.65
C THR A 2 22.91 9.26 -68.91
N LEU A 3 21.64 9.67 -69.08
CA LEU A 3 21.10 10.86 -68.48
C LEU A 3 20.77 10.56 -66.97
N ILE A 4 21.41 11.30 -66.08
CA ILE A 4 21.13 11.30 -64.66
C ILE A 4 20.00 12.32 -64.42
N LYS A 5 18.82 11.82 -63.98
CA LYS A 5 17.72 12.66 -63.56
C LYS A 5 17.91 13.01 -62.06
N THR A 6 18.18 14.24 -61.78
CA THR A 6 18.20 14.82 -60.43
C THR A 6 16.75 15.01 -59.93
N ALA A 7 16.40 14.30 -58.90
CA ALA A 7 15.13 14.50 -58.19
C ALA A 7 15.33 15.50 -57.05
N THR A 8 14.70 16.64 -57.14
CA THR A 8 14.71 17.69 -56.13
C THR A 8 13.67 17.34 -55.06
N LEU A 9 14.14 17.07 -53.86
CA LEU A 9 13.29 16.78 -52.71
C LEU A 9 12.89 18.11 -52.04
N LEU A 10 11.63 18.51 -52.16
CA LEU A 10 11.06 19.63 -51.43
C LEU A 10 10.72 19.16 -50.00
N ILE A 11 11.46 19.64 -49.01
CA ILE A 11 11.13 19.45 -47.59
C ILE A 11 10.15 20.55 -47.19
N ALA A 12 8.88 20.19 -47.03
CA ALA A 12 7.88 21.06 -46.45
C ALA A 12 8.05 21.06 -44.92
N ALA A 13 8.53 22.17 -44.38
CA ALA A 13 8.58 22.38 -42.92
C ALA A 13 7.14 22.61 -42.41
N LEU A 14 6.57 21.61 -41.71
CA LEU A 14 5.37 21.75 -40.94
C LEU A 14 5.68 22.55 -39.66
N LEU A 15 5.28 23.81 -39.63
CA LEU A 15 5.19 24.62 -38.42
C LEU A 15 4.04 24.07 -37.57
N ILE A 16 4.33 23.29 -36.53
CA ILE A 16 3.37 22.89 -35.51
C ILE A 16 3.21 24.08 -34.56
N PRO A 17 2.03 24.72 -34.44
CA PRO A 17 1.81 25.72 -33.41
C PRO A 17 1.88 25.01 -32.05
N GLY A 18 2.87 25.38 -31.24
CA GLY A 18 2.98 24.94 -29.87
C GLY A 18 1.74 25.38 -29.09
N PHE A 19 0.90 24.42 -28.70
CA PHE A 19 -0.10 24.65 -27.67
C PHE A 19 0.65 24.91 -26.37
N ALA A 20 0.81 26.18 -26.00
CA ALA A 20 1.15 26.58 -24.66
C ALA A 20 -0.04 26.14 -23.78
N SER A 21 0.05 24.95 -23.20
CA SER A 21 -0.82 24.54 -22.11
C SER A 21 -0.52 25.48 -20.95
N ALA A 22 -1.32 26.53 -20.80
CA ALA A 22 -1.37 27.33 -19.59
C ALA A 22 -1.81 26.37 -18.49
N GLY A 23 -0.83 25.86 -17.73
CA GLY A 23 -1.08 25.11 -16.53
C GLY A 23 -1.87 26.00 -15.59
N HIS A 24 -3.18 25.82 -15.56
CA HIS A 24 -3.97 26.25 -14.43
C HIS A 24 -3.42 25.49 -13.22
N HIS A 25 -2.57 26.14 -12.45
CA HIS A 25 -2.36 25.79 -11.06
C HIS A 25 -3.69 26.07 -10.36
N GLU A 26 -4.63 25.14 -10.46
CA GLU A 26 -5.67 25.04 -9.44
C GLU A 26 -4.91 25.03 -8.11
N LYS A 27 -5.24 25.99 -7.26
CA LYS A 27 -4.86 25.93 -5.85
C LYS A 27 -5.66 24.79 -5.24
N GLY A 28 -5.31 23.57 -5.66
CA GLY A 28 -5.85 22.33 -5.14
C GLY A 28 -5.57 22.29 -3.64
N ASN A 29 -6.56 21.90 -2.91
CA ASN A 29 -6.43 21.58 -1.50
C ASN A 29 -5.30 20.55 -1.38
N HIS A 30 -4.13 20.96 -0.90
CA HIS A 30 -2.94 20.08 -0.83
C HIS A 30 -3.08 18.99 0.24
N MET A 31 -4.17 18.99 1.00
CA MET A 31 -4.48 17.95 1.97
C MET A 31 -5.15 16.77 1.26
N MET A 32 -4.48 15.64 1.25
CA MET A 32 -5.05 14.38 0.78
C MET A 32 -5.62 13.61 1.97
N LEU A 33 -6.78 12.97 1.76
CA LEU A 33 -7.34 12.06 2.74
C LEU A 33 -6.49 10.79 2.81
N ALA A 34 -6.13 10.36 4.00
CA ALA A 34 -5.40 9.11 4.23
C ALA A 34 -6.26 7.88 3.91
N ALA A 35 -7.58 8.01 4.04
CA ALA A 35 -8.56 6.99 3.69
C ALA A 35 -9.86 7.64 3.18
N GLN A 36 -10.65 6.89 2.42
CA GLN A 36 -11.92 7.36 1.86
C GLN A 36 -13.10 6.98 2.77
N PRO A 37 -14.22 7.72 2.75
CA PRO A 37 -15.44 7.33 3.46
C PRO A 37 -15.86 5.90 3.13
N GLY A 38 -16.26 5.14 4.15
CA GLY A 38 -16.65 3.73 4.05
C GLY A 38 -15.49 2.73 4.12
N GLN A 39 -14.25 3.17 4.00
CA GLN A 39 -13.09 2.31 4.27
C GLN A 39 -12.99 1.99 5.77
N VAL A 40 -12.33 0.87 6.06
CA VAL A 40 -12.04 0.44 7.44
C VAL A 40 -10.54 0.47 7.65
N MET A 41 -10.10 1.22 8.65
CA MET A 41 -8.72 1.21 9.12
C MET A 41 -8.63 0.37 10.40
N VAL A 42 -7.68 -0.54 10.45
CA VAL A 42 -7.37 -1.32 11.65
C VAL A 42 -5.96 -0.99 12.09
N VAL A 43 -5.82 -0.64 13.35
CA VAL A 43 -4.50 -0.38 13.96
C VAL A 43 -4.25 -1.47 14.99
N TYR A 44 -3.22 -2.28 14.76
CA TYR A 44 -2.79 -3.35 15.66
C TYR A 44 -1.55 -2.92 16.42
N HIS A 45 -1.54 -3.13 17.74
CA HIS A 45 -0.39 -2.88 18.60
C HIS A 45 0.18 -4.21 19.09
N TRP A 46 1.48 -4.41 18.88
CA TRP A 46 2.22 -5.60 19.25
C TRP A 46 3.20 -5.27 20.37
N PRO A 47 3.02 -5.84 21.58
CA PRO A 47 3.89 -5.54 22.72
C PRO A 47 5.21 -6.34 22.64
N CYS A 48 6.00 -6.07 21.60
CA CYS A 48 7.27 -6.77 21.38
C CYS A 48 8.31 -6.38 22.43
N ALA A 49 8.98 -7.36 23.04
CA ALA A 49 10.07 -7.09 23.96
C ALA A 49 11.31 -6.49 23.26
N ASP A 50 11.51 -6.86 21.98
CA ASP A 50 12.48 -6.27 21.06
C ASP A 50 11.75 -5.69 19.86
N ALA A 51 11.64 -4.37 19.82
CA ALA A 51 10.90 -3.66 18.78
C ALA A 51 11.52 -3.81 17.39
N ASP A 52 12.85 -3.87 17.28
CA ASP A 52 13.53 -4.03 15.99
C ASP A 52 13.29 -5.43 15.42
N ALA A 53 13.40 -6.46 16.24
CA ALA A 53 13.09 -7.83 15.85
C ALA A 53 11.61 -7.98 15.48
N GLY A 54 10.70 -7.42 16.29
CA GLY A 54 9.27 -7.44 16.02
C GLY A 54 8.91 -6.71 14.73
N LEU A 55 9.50 -5.55 14.48
CA LEU A 55 9.30 -4.80 13.25
C LEU A 55 9.80 -5.57 12.00
N ALA A 56 10.90 -6.30 12.12
CA ALA A 56 11.40 -7.15 11.05
C ALA A 56 10.42 -8.29 10.72
N LEU A 57 9.86 -8.94 11.75
CA LEU A 57 8.85 -9.99 11.60
C LEU A 57 7.56 -9.45 10.98
N LEU A 58 7.08 -8.29 11.44
CA LEU A 58 5.90 -7.64 10.87
C LEU A 58 6.10 -7.30 9.39
N LYS A 59 7.26 -6.75 9.02
CA LYS A 59 7.59 -6.46 7.61
C LYS A 59 7.57 -7.72 6.74
N ALA A 60 8.07 -8.84 7.27
CA ALA A 60 8.05 -10.12 6.56
C ALA A 60 6.61 -10.65 6.37
N LEU A 61 5.77 -10.55 7.40
CA LEU A 61 4.36 -10.93 7.34
C LEU A 61 3.60 -10.07 6.31
N ILE A 62 3.74 -8.75 6.35
CA ILE A 62 3.11 -7.83 5.38
C ILE A 62 3.61 -8.10 3.95
N ALA A 63 4.89 -8.43 3.77
CA ALA A 63 5.41 -8.79 2.45
C ALA A 63 4.74 -10.05 1.91
N TYR A 64 4.55 -11.05 2.76
CA TYR A 64 3.80 -12.26 2.39
C TYR A 64 2.34 -11.95 2.04
N GLU A 65 1.64 -11.16 2.86
CA GLU A 65 0.26 -10.75 2.61
C GLU A 65 0.09 -10.05 1.26
N ARG A 66 0.99 -9.13 0.92
CA ARG A 66 0.99 -8.42 -0.35
C ARG A 66 1.10 -9.37 -1.54
N ASP A 67 1.91 -10.42 -1.41
CA ASP A 67 2.22 -11.33 -2.51
C ASP A 67 1.20 -12.49 -2.62
N ALA A 68 0.56 -12.89 -1.51
CA ALA A 68 -0.28 -14.09 -1.42
C ALA A 68 -1.77 -13.80 -1.23
N SER A 69 -2.15 -12.64 -0.66
CA SER A 69 -3.56 -12.35 -0.39
C SER A 69 -4.37 -12.20 -1.68
N PRO A 70 -5.50 -12.92 -1.83
CA PRO A 70 -6.44 -12.70 -2.94
C PRO A 70 -7.33 -11.47 -2.73
N TYR A 71 -7.25 -10.82 -1.57
CA TYR A 71 -8.07 -9.66 -1.21
C TYR A 71 -7.20 -8.41 -1.08
N PRO A 72 -7.51 -7.33 -1.84
CA PRO A 72 -6.71 -6.11 -1.78
C PRO A 72 -6.97 -5.34 -0.48
N TYR A 73 -5.89 -5.00 0.21
CA TYR A 73 -5.84 -4.03 1.29
C TYR A 73 -4.42 -3.46 1.39
N SER A 74 -4.25 -2.36 2.13
CA SER A 74 -2.94 -1.79 2.40
C SER A 74 -2.56 -2.11 3.84
N ALA A 75 -1.31 -2.46 4.08
CA ALA A 75 -0.75 -2.61 5.41
C ALA A 75 0.56 -1.84 5.51
N ALA A 76 0.77 -1.12 6.60
CA ALA A 76 1.99 -0.36 6.85
C ALA A 76 2.55 -0.70 8.23
N PRO A 77 3.81 -1.15 8.32
CA PRO A 77 4.49 -1.34 9.60
C PRO A 77 4.96 0.01 10.14
N ALA A 78 4.83 0.22 11.44
CA ALA A 78 5.24 1.42 12.13
C ALA A 78 5.77 1.12 13.55
N LEU A 79 6.37 2.12 14.18
CA LEU A 79 6.67 2.13 15.61
C LEU A 79 5.83 3.22 16.27
N HIS A 80 5.22 2.89 17.37
CA HIS A 80 4.56 3.85 18.24
C HIS A 80 5.59 4.58 19.10
N GLU A 81 5.26 5.76 19.64
CA GLU A 81 6.18 6.57 20.44
C GLU A 81 6.66 5.88 21.74
N ASP A 82 5.88 4.93 22.26
CA ASP A 82 6.25 4.09 23.42
C ASP A 82 7.13 2.88 23.05
N GLY A 83 7.47 2.72 21.78
CA GLY A 83 8.28 1.62 21.26
C GLY A 83 7.48 0.38 20.83
N ALA A 84 6.15 0.38 20.94
CA ALA A 84 5.34 -0.75 20.45
C ALA A 84 5.44 -0.84 18.92
N VAL A 85 5.48 -2.07 18.40
CA VAL A 85 5.37 -2.35 16.97
C VAL A 85 3.91 -2.23 16.56
N VAL A 86 3.63 -1.52 15.47
CA VAL A 86 2.27 -1.23 15.02
C VAL A 86 2.10 -1.64 13.56
N SER A 87 0.96 -2.26 13.23
CA SER A 87 0.45 -2.38 11.86
C SER A 87 -0.75 -1.46 11.68
N VAL A 88 -0.78 -0.75 10.55
CA VAL A 88 -1.94 0.06 10.13
C VAL A 88 -2.45 -0.51 8.82
N ASP A 89 -3.62 -1.13 8.87
CA ASP A 89 -4.23 -1.78 7.72
C ASP A 89 -5.43 -0.96 7.24
N VAL A 90 -5.59 -0.82 5.92
CA VAL A 90 -6.74 -0.13 5.33
C VAL A 90 -7.43 -1.04 4.32
N HIS A 91 -8.68 -1.37 4.62
CA HIS A 91 -9.56 -2.20 3.79
C HIS A 91 -10.59 -1.34 3.07
N GLY A 92 -11.03 -1.77 1.88
CA GLY A 92 -12.02 -1.05 1.08
C GLY A 92 -13.41 -0.97 1.74
N SER A 93 -13.73 -1.89 2.64
CA SER A 93 -14.99 -1.95 3.42
C SER A 93 -14.88 -2.98 4.53
N THR A 94 -15.88 -3.02 5.43
CA THR A 94 -16.01 -4.09 6.44
C THR A 94 -16.10 -5.49 5.79
N GLU A 95 -16.79 -5.62 4.66
CA GLU A 95 -16.87 -6.91 3.94
C GLU A 95 -15.50 -7.33 3.40
N SER A 96 -14.74 -6.39 2.82
CA SER A 96 -13.38 -6.65 2.34
C SER A 96 -12.45 -7.06 3.49
N MET A 97 -12.52 -6.38 4.62
CA MET A 97 -11.78 -6.73 5.83
C MET A 97 -12.11 -8.16 6.29
N ASN A 98 -13.38 -8.51 6.42
CA ASN A 98 -13.80 -9.83 6.86
C ASN A 98 -13.31 -10.96 5.93
N LYS A 99 -13.29 -10.70 4.62
CA LYS A 99 -12.74 -11.66 3.63
C LYS A 99 -11.23 -11.84 3.78
N ALA A 100 -10.48 -10.75 4.00
CA ALA A 100 -9.05 -10.82 4.23
C ALA A 100 -8.73 -11.59 5.51
N MET A 101 -9.44 -11.30 6.62
CA MET A 101 -9.27 -12.02 7.89
C MET A 101 -9.64 -13.51 7.78
N ALA A 102 -10.68 -13.85 7.02
CA ALA A 102 -11.05 -15.25 6.79
C ALA A 102 -9.95 -15.99 5.99
N TRP A 103 -9.32 -15.33 5.01
CA TRP A 103 -8.18 -15.88 4.30
C TRP A 103 -6.98 -16.06 5.24
N GLN A 104 -6.61 -15.05 6.04
CA GLN A 104 -5.54 -15.13 7.03
C GLN A 104 -5.74 -16.32 7.99
N ALA A 105 -6.98 -16.54 8.43
CA ALA A 105 -7.31 -17.66 9.32
C ALA A 105 -7.19 -19.05 8.64
N ALA A 106 -7.32 -19.12 7.32
CA ALA A 106 -7.27 -20.36 6.55
C ALA A 106 -5.89 -20.65 5.92
N ASP A 107 -5.06 -19.62 5.72
CA ASP A 107 -3.76 -19.74 5.08
C ASP A 107 -2.69 -20.24 6.05
N THR A 108 -2.17 -21.43 5.80
CA THR A 108 -1.22 -22.09 6.72
C THR A 108 0.13 -21.38 6.81
N GLN A 109 0.57 -20.75 5.72
CA GLN A 109 1.82 -20.00 5.71
C GLN A 109 1.68 -18.70 6.51
N TRP A 110 0.56 -17.98 6.35
CA TRP A 110 0.24 -16.82 7.14
C TRP A 110 0.20 -17.17 8.63
N GLN A 111 -0.53 -18.23 9.00
CA GLN A 111 -0.64 -18.71 10.38
C GLN A 111 0.73 -19.06 10.98
N SER A 112 1.62 -19.67 10.19
CA SER A 112 2.98 -19.97 10.64
C SER A 112 3.79 -18.71 10.94
N GLN A 113 3.74 -17.70 10.07
CA GLN A 113 4.45 -16.42 10.28
C GLN A 113 3.84 -15.63 11.44
N PHE A 114 2.52 -15.61 11.54
CA PHE A 114 1.81 -15.00 12.68
C PHE A 114 2.20 -15.63 14.01
N ALA A 115 2.30 -16.96 14.08
CA ALA A 115 2.73 -17.66 15.28
C ALA A 115 4.17 -17.29 15.71
N VAL A 116 5.09 -17.07 14.74
CA VAL A 116 6.43 -16.56 15.03
C VAL A 116 6.38 -15.15 15.60
N MET A 117 5.55 -14.29 15.01
CA MET A 117 5.35 -12.92 15.51
C MET A 117 4.74 -12.91 16.92
N ALA A 118 3.72 -13.72 17.16
CA ALA A 118 3.06 -13.86 18.47
C ALA A 118 4.04 -14.38 19.53
N ALA A 119 4.93 -15.32 19.18
CA ALA A 119 5.93 -15.83 20.11
C ALA A 119 6.98 -14.76 20.49
N ALA A 120 7.29 -13.83 19.60
CA ALA A 120 8.26 -12.76 19.84
C ALA A 120 7.65 -11.53 20.52
N CYS A 121 6.37 -11.25 20.27
CA CYS A 121 5.70 -10.00 20.63
C CYS A 121 4.54 -10.18 21.64
N GLY A 122 4.40 -11.34 22.25
CA GLY A 122 3.24 -11.66 23.08
C GLY A 122 2.19 -12.46 22.30
N SER A 123 1.26 -13.09 23.02
CA SER A 123 0.23 -13.93 22.41
C SER A 123 -0.79 -13.09 21.60
N ALA A 124 -1.62 -13.77 20.80
CA ALA A 124 -2.72 -13.12 20.10
C ALA A 124 -3.70 -12.43 21.08
N ASP A 125 -3.79 -12.90 22.34
CA ASP A 125 -4.61 -12.30 23.39
C ASP A 125 -4.03 -10.97 23.90
N ASP A 126 -2.72 -10.75 23.74
CA ASP A 126 -2.04 -9.50 24.09
C ASP A 126 -2.08 -8.46 22.96
N LEU A 127 -2.51 -8.86 21.78
CA LEU A 127 -2.66 -7.98 20.64
C LEU A 127 -3.84 -7.03 20.85
N PHE A 128 -3.53 -5.75 20.98
CA PHE A 128 -4.54 -4.70 21.06
C PHE A 128 -4.84 -4.12 19.67
N SER A 129 -6.11 -3.99 19.33
CA SER A 129 -6.49 -3.42 18.02
C SER A 129 -7.60 -2.37 18.14
N HIS A 130 -7.52 -1.37 17.26
CA HIS A 130 -8.58 -0.40 17.01
C HIS A 130 -9.13 -0.58 15.61
N VAL A 131 -10.46 -0.66 15.50
CA VAL A 131 -11.15 -0.68 14.21
C VAL A 131 -11.88 0.65 14.03
N LEU A 132 -11.54 1.38 12.97
CA LEU A 132 -12.08 2.70 12.65
C LEU A 132 -12.80 2.63 11.31
N THR A 133 -14.08 3.05 11.27
CA THR A 133 -14.78 3.23 9.98
C THR A 133 -14.69 4.69 9.56
N MET A 134 -14.13 4.95 8.39
CA MET A 134 -14.00 6.29 7.85
C MET A 134 -15.36 6.87 7.48
N GLN A 135 -15.58 8.15 7.85
CA GLN A 135 -16.84 8.87 7.64
C GLN A 135 -16.77 9.82 6.44
#